data_4fb1e8ca30c2caa8668bbe208eabdd8a
#
_entry.id   4fb1e8ca30c2caa8668bbe208eabdd8a
#
_cell.length_a   1.000
_cell.length_b   1.000
_cell.length_c   1.000
_cell.angle_alpha   90.00
_cell.angle_beta   90.00
_cell.angle_gamma   90.00
#
_symmetry.space_group_name_H-M   'P 1'
#
loop_
_entity.id
_entity.type
_entity.pdbx_description
1 polymer ?
#
loop_
_entity_poly.entity_id
_entity_poly.type
_entity_poly.pdbx_seq_one_letter_code
_entity_poly.pdbx_strand_id
1 'polypeptide(L)'
;MERFEVIQRLLDLFPAPRYLEIGVDQGVTFHKLRAASKAAVDVRFAFDLDAARQDPANANCAYFEMTSDQYFTMDQGRDAQFDVVFLDGLHTFDQTLRDLLHSSYVLAPGGLLIVDDVMPSTYAASLPDLDLSRRFWQATNNPDGSWMGDVYRLVFFIADYMTSFSYATVTENHGQTILWRDARAATAMSRKVETIARLEYVDAVMGREIFNLQPFAVIESVLAEWRGRQ
;
A
#
# COMPACT_ATOMS: atom_id res chain seq x y z
N MET A 1 0.91 11.11 -12.26
CA MET A 1 0.98 11.57 -10.86
C MET A 1 1.98 10.68 -10.13
N GLU A 2 2.93 11.27 -9.40
CA GLU A 2 3.89 10.50 -8.62
C GLU A 2 3.22 9.92 -7.36
N ARG A 3 3.73 8.76 -6.86
CA ARG A 3 3.11 8.09 -5.70
C ARG A 3 3.07 8.97 -4.45
N PHE A 4 4.14 9.73 -4.18
CA PHE A 4 4.17 10.64 -3.03
C PHE A 4 3.17 11.79 -3.13
N GLU A 5 2.81 12.24 -4.34
CA GLU A 5 1.80 13.28 -4.53
C GLU A 5 0.41 12.80 -4.13
N VAL A 6 0.06 11.56 -4.48
CA VAL A 6 -1.18 10.91 -4.02
C VAL A 6 -1.21 10.86 -2.50
N ILE A 7 -0.14 10.32 -1.88
CA ILE A 7 -0.07 10.16 -0.42
C ILE A 7 -0.13 11.51 0.29
N GLN A 8 0.59 12.54 -0.22
CA GLN A 8 0.56 13.88 0.41
C GLN A 8 -0.84 14.48 0.37
N ARG A 9 -1.55 14.39 -0.75
CA ARG A 9 -2.92 14.91 -0.84
C ARG A 9 -3.89 14.17 0.07
N LEU A 10 -3.68 12.87 0.30
CA LEU A 10 -4.44 12.09 1.28
C LEU A 10 -4.11 12.51 2.73
N LEU A 11 -2.85 12.78 3.04
CA LEU A 11 -2.42 13.32 4.33
C LEU A 11 -3.02 14.70 4.60
N ASP A 12 -3.12 15.55 3.56
CA ASP A 12 -3.68 16.91 3.67
C ASP A 12 -5.19 16.91 4.00
N LEU A 13 -5.87 15.77 3.92
CA LEU A 13 -7.25 15.62 4.42
C LEU A 13 -7.33 15.62 5.96
N PHE A 14 -6.22 15.52 6.67
CA PHE A 14 -6.15 15.44 8.12
C PHE A 14 -5.45 16.68 8.70
N PRO A 15 -5.95 17.26 9.80
CA PRO A 15 -5.37 18.49 10.36
C PRO A 15 -3.97 18.26 10.98
N ALA A 16 -3.69 17.08 11.49
CA ALA A 16 -2.40 16.68 12.09
C ALA A 16 -2.13 15.20 11.83
N PRO A 17 -1.84 14.80 10.57
CA PRO A 17 -1.78 13.41 10.18
C PRO A 17 -0.63 12.64 10.83
N ARG A 18 -0.92 11.40 11.23
CA ARG A 18 0.04 10.39 11.67
C ARG A 18 0.20 9.37 10.54
N TYR A 19 1.41 9.22 10.06
CA TYR A 19 1.73 8.43 8.89
C TYR A 19 2.59 7.22 9.24
N LEU A 20 2.26 6.06 8.66
CA LEU A 20 3.08 4.85 8.70
C LEU A 20 3.41 4.41 7.27
N GLU A 21 4.68 4.09 7.02
CA GLU A 21 5.14 3.47 5.78
C GLU A 21 5.82 2.14 6.09
N ILE A 22 5.34 1.07 5.46
CA ILE A 22 5.94 -0.27 5.47
C ILE A 22 6.64 -0.48 4.13
N GLY A 23 7.97 -0.66 4.16
CA GLY A 23 8.79 -0.69 2.95
C GLY A 23 9.21 0.72 2.53
N VAL A 24 10.36 1.15 2.99
CA VAL A 24 10.83 2.55 2.83
C VAL A 24 12.03 2.64 1.89
N ASP A 25 12.85 1.57 1.82
CA ASP A 25 14.04 1.44 0.96
C ASP A 25 14.92 2.69 1.04
N GLN A 26 15.04 3.46 -0.04
CA GLN A 26 15.84 4.69 -0.15
C GLN A 26 15.18 5.93 0.51
N GLY A 27 13.96 5.80 1.03
CA GLY A 27 13.23 6.91 1.65
C GLY A 27 12.71 7.96 0.68
N VAL A 28 12.69 7.66 -0.63
CA VAL A 28 12.31 8.63 -1.68
C VAL A 28 10.89 9.15 -1.49
N THR A 29 9.95 8.29 -1.12
CA THR A 29 8.58 8.67 -0.78
C THR A 29 8.53 9.29 0.61
N PHE A 30 9.01 8.57 1.62
CA PHE A 30 8.90 8.92 3.03
C PHE A 30 9.41 10.32 3.38
N HIS A 31 10.60 10.69 2.87
CA HIS A 31 11.21 11.98 3.21
C HIS A 31 10.57 13.18 2.49
N LYS A 32 9.87 12.95 1.37
CA LYS A 32 9.12 14.01 0.68
C LYS A 32 7.81 14.38 1.38
N LEU A 33 7.26 13.47 2.21
CA LEU A 33 5.97 13.65 2.84
C LEU A 33 6.03 14.52 4.10
N ARG A 34 5.02 15.38 4.25
CA ARG A 34 4.79 16.20 5.43
C ARG A 34 3.61 15.62 6.21
N ALA A 35 3.84 15.33 7.49
CA ALA A 35 2.84 14.84 8.45
C ALA A 35 3.18 15.36 9.85
N ALA A 36 2.26 15.29 10.80
CA ALA A 36 2.52 15.67 12.19
C ALA A 36 3.50 14.69 12.85
N SER A 37 3.38 13.40 12.53
CA SER A 37 4.34 12.38 12.89
C SER A 37 4.43 11.31 11.80
N LYS A 38 5.61 10.71 11.64
CA LYS A 38 5.89 9.67 10.65
C LYS A 38 6.59 8.49 11.29
N ALA A 39 6.18 7.28 10.94
CA ALA A 39 6.85 6.04 11.29
C ALA A 39 7.28 5.30 10.01
N ALA A 40 8.54 4.94 9.94
CA ALA A 40 9.15 4.18 8.84
C ALA A 40 9.52 2.78 9.34
N VAL A 41 9.05 1.75 8.66
CA VAL A 41 9.39 0.36 8.97
C VAL A 41 9.98 -0.30 7.73
N ASP A 42 11.20 -0.79 7.84
CA ASP A 42 11.88 -1.53 6.79
C ASP A 42 12.85 -2.54 7.40
N VAL A 43 13.07 -3.66 6.75
CA VAL A 43 14.08 -4.66 7.19
C VAL A 43 15.48 -4.08 7.12
N ARG A 44 15.70 -3.12 6.21
CA ARG A 44 16.95 -2.39 6.03
C ARG A 44 16.71 -1.10 5.26
N PHE A 45 17.06 0.03 5.85
CA PHE A 45 17.03 1.31 5.14
C PHE A 45 18.22 1.42 4.17
N ALA A 46 17.95 1.80 2.92
CA ALA A 46 18.97 2.00 1.89
C ALA A 46 19.48 3.46 1.85
N PHE A 47 19.39 4.18 2.97
CA PHE A 47 19.94 5.51 3.19
C PHE A 47 20.70 5.56 4.53
N ASP A 48 21.47 6.63 4.77
CA ASP A 48 22.19 6.84 6.04
C ASP A 48 21.18 7.16 7.17
N LEU A 49 20.86 6.14 7.97
CA LEU A 49 19.89 6.22 9.04
C LEU A 49 20.33 7.17 10.16
N ASP A 50 21.64 7.21 10.48
CA ASP A 50 22.16 8.08 11.54
C ASP A 50 22.11 9.55 11.10
N ALA A 51 22.43 9.84 9.84
CA ALA A 51 22.25 11.16 9.27
C ALA A 51 20.76 11.56 9.25
N ALA A 52 19.87 10.64 8.84
CA ALA A 52 18.43 10.90 8.82
C ALA A 52 17.85 11.21 10.21
N ARG A 53 18.31 10.51 11.27
CA ARG A 53 17.90 10.76 12.66
C ARG A 53 18.42 12.08 13.23
N GLN A 54 19.55 12.56 12.72
CA GLN A 54 20.15 13.83 13.17
C GLN A 54 19.62 15.05 12.41
N ASP A 55 18.94 14.84 11.28
CA ASP A 55 18.38 15.93 10.49
C ASP A 55 17.16 16.55 11.22
N PRO A 56 17.20 17.84 11.58
CA PRO A 56 16.09 18.55 12.22
C PRO A 56 14.77 18.47 11.39
N ALA A 57 14.85 18.33 10.08
CA ALA A 57 13.69 18.15 9.21
C ALA A 57 12.92 16.85 9.49
N ASN A 58 13.58 15.85 10.11
CA ASN A 58 13.04 14.55 10.47
C ASN A 58 12.73 14.41 11.97
N ALA A 59 12.68 15.50 12.74
CA ALA A 59 12.45 15.46 14.18
C ALA A 59 11.13 14.76 14.58
N ASN A 60 10.16 14.68 13.67
CA ASN A 60 8.87 13.99 13.82
C ASN A 60 8.86 12.57 13.24
N CYS A 61 10.02 12.01 12.86
CA CYS A 61 10.15 10.69 12.24
C CYS A 61 10.68 9.66 13.23
N ALA A 62 10.03 8.49 13.28
CA ALA A 62 10.53 7.29 13.96
C ALA A 62 10.93 6.24 12.91
N TYR A 63 12.10 5.62 13.09
CA TYR A 63 12.65 4.64 12.16
C TYR A 63 12.83 3.29 12.86
N PHE A 64 12.22 2.24 12.31
CA PHE A 64 12.23 0.87 12.82
C PHE A 64 12.86 -0.04 11.76
N GLU A 65 14.16 -0.39 11.96
CA GLU A 65 14.87 -1.33 11.07
C GLU A 65 14.58 -2.75 11.52
N MET A 66 13.46 -3.29 11.05
CA MET A 66 12.93 -4.61 11.38
C MET A 66 11.86 -5.04 10.37
N THR A 67 11.41 -6.29 10.44
CA THR A 67 10.28 -6.74 9.64
C THR A 67 8.97 -6.10 10.13
N SER A 68 7.99 -5.95 9.23
CA SER A 68 6.64 -5.48 9.60
C SER A 68 5.99 -6.41 10.63
N ASP A 69 6.19 -7.74 10.51
CA ASP A 69 5.69 -8.72 11.50
C ASP A 69 6.25 -8.43 12.91
N GLN A 70 7.55 -8.12 13.02
CA GLN A 70 8.16 -7.72 14.29
C GLN A 70 7.58 -6.40 14.81
N TYR A 71 7.45 -5.40 13.94
CA TYR A 71 6.90 -4.09 14.29
C TYR A 71 5.49 -4.20 14.89
N PHE A 72 4.59 -4.93 14.24
CA PHE A 72 3.22 -5.08 14.72
C PHE A 72 3.08 -5.95 15.99
N THR A 73 4.11 -6.70 16.39
CA THR A 73 4.14 -7.42 17.67
C THR A 73 4.65 -6.57 18.83
N MET A 74 5.35 -5.47 18.56
CA MET A 74 5.79 -4.53 19.59
C MET A 74 4.62 -3.71 20.14
N ASP A 75 4.67 -3.33 21.42
CA ASP A 75 3.65 -2.46 22.04
C ASP A 75 3.51 -1.14 21.27
N GLN A 76 4.62 -0.53 20.85
CA GLN A 76 4.61 0.71 20.05
C GLN A 76 3.92 0.55 18.70
N GLY A 77 4.10 -0.58 18.04
CA GLY A 77 3.45 -0.86 16.76
C GLY A 77 1.98 -1.24 16.91
N ARG A 78 1.69 -2.10 17.89
CA ARG A 78 0.34 -2.63 18.13
C ARG A 78 -0.64 -1.58 18.65
N ASP A 79 -0.19 -0.72 19.56
CA ASP A 79 -1.04 0.25 20.24
C ASP A 79 -1.05 1.62 19.53
N ALA A 80 -0.24 1.78 18.47
CA ALA A 80 -0.21 2.99 17.65
C ALA A 80 -1.52 3.18 16.88
N GLN A 81 -1.80 4.42 16.53
CA GLN A 81 -2.92 4.76 15.64
C GLN A 81 -2.42 5.70 14.54
N PHE A 82 -2.69 5.35 13.30
CA PHE A 82 -2.27 6.11 12.12
C PHE A 82 -3.48 6.58 11.32
N ASP A 83 -3.36 7.77 10.77
CA ASP A 83 -4.39 8.37 9.92
C ASP A 83 -4.22 7.96 8.46
N VAL A 84 -2.97 7.73 8.03
CA VAL A 84 -2.64 7.17 6.72
C VAL A 84 -1.56 6.11 6.88
N VAL A 85 -1.80 4.91 6.34
CA VAL A 85 -0.82 3.81 6.27
C VAL A 85 -0.55 3.47 4.81
N PHE A 86 0.73 3.41 4.45
CA PHE A 86 1.19 3.05 3.11
C PHE A 86 1.98 1.74 3.14
N LEU A 87 1.59 0.81 2.28
CA LEU A 87 2.16 -0.54 2.17
C LEU A 87 2.89 -0.67 0.83
N ASP A 88 4.21 -0.68 0.89
CA ASP A 88 5.15 -0.79 -0.25
C ASP A 88 6.35 -1.70 0.14
N GLY A 89 6.06 -2.76 0.91
CA GLY A 89 7.07 -3.64 1.47
C GLY A 89 7.51 -4.75 0.51
N LEU A 90 7.54 -6.01 0.99
CA LEU A 90 7.83 -7.15 0.13
C LEU A 90 6.67 -7.37 -0.83
N HIS A 91 6.95 -7.36 -2.14
CA HIS A 91 5.95 -7.46 -3.20
C HIS A 91 5.43 -8.90 -3.38
N THR A 92 4.98 -9.53 -2.30
CA THR A 92 4.32 -10.83 -2.32
C THR A 92 2.95 -10.75 -1.69
N PHE A 93 1.98 -11.45 -2.28
CA PHE A 93 0.61 -11.50 -1.76
C PHE A 93 0.54 -11.88 -0.28
N ASP A 94 1.29 -12.88 0.14
CA ASP A 94 1.29 -13.39 1.52
C ASP A 94 1.76 -12.33 2.52
N GLN A 95 2.90 -11.67 2.28
CA GLN A 95 3.40 -10.64 3.19
C GLN A 95 2.51 -9.41 3.18
N THR A 96 2.14 -8.92 1.99
CA THR A 96 1.31 -7.70 1.88
C THR A 96 -0.08 -7.92 2.48
N LEU A 97 -0.62 -9.15 2.43
CA LEU A 97 -1.86 -9.49 3.13
C LEU A 97 -1.72 -9.38 4.65
N ARG A 98 -0.62 -9.89 5.23
CA ARG A 98 -0.36 -9.74 6.68
C ARG A 98 -0.23 -8.27 7.05
N ASP A 99 0.53 -7.52 6.27
CA ASP A 99 0.72 -6.08 6.49
C ASP A 99 -0.62 -5.32 6.42
N LEU A 100 -1.47 -5.63 5.45
CA LEU A 100 -2.80 -5.04 5.32
C LEU A 100 -3.69 -5.35 6.54
N LEU A 101 -3.72 -6.61 6.97
CA LEU A 101 -4.54 -7.03 8.11
C LEU A 101 -4.07 -6.34 9.39
N HIS A 102 -2.77 -6.37 9.69
CA HIS A 102 -2.22 -5.68 10.86
C HIS A 102 -2.46 -4.16 10.79
N SER A 103 -2.24 -3.55 9.63
CA SER A 103 -2.48 -2.11 9.43
C SER A 103 -3.95 -1.74 9.66
N SER A 104 -4.88 -2.63 9.35
CA SER A 104 -6.30 -2.39 9.61
C SER A 104 -6.63 -2.23 11.09
N TYR A 105 -5.86 -2.84 12.01
CA TYR A 105 -6.04 -2.69 13.46
C TYR A 105 -5.47 -1.38 14.00
N VAL A 106 -4.36 -0.91 13.43
CA VAL A 106 -3.70 0.34 13.84
C VAL A 106 -4.20 1.56 13.08
N LEU A 107 -5.15 1.37 12.18
CA LEU A 107 -5.77 2.46 11.44
C LEU A 107 -6.75 3.21 12.33
N ALA A 108 -6.55 4.51 12.49
CA ALA A 108 -7.44 5.38 13.23
C ALA A 108 -8.87 5.39 12.64
N PRO A 109 -9.90 5.70 13.43
CA PRO A 109 -11.21 6.03 12.89
C PRO A 109 -11.11 7.12 11.82
N GLY A 110 -11.71 6.90 10.65
CA GLY A 110 -11.59 7.83 9.52
C GLY A 110 -10.23 7.81 8.80
N GLY A 111 -9.34 6.88 9.11
CA GLY A 111 -8.05 6.71 8.46
C GLY A 111 -8.11 5.99 7.11
N LEU A 112 -7.01 6.07 6.36
CA LEU A 112 -6.85 5.54 5.01
C LEU A 112 -5.70 4.53 4.95
N LEU A 113 -5.92 3.38 4.29
CA LEU A 113 -4.88 2.42 3.92
C LEU A 113 -4.58 2.56 2.43
N ILE A 114 -3.31 2.47 2.08
CA ILE A 114 -2.85 2.54 0.69
C ILE A 114 -1.97 1.32 0.44
N VAL A 115 -2.29 0.54 -0.59
CA VAL A 115 -1.48 -0.58 -1.06
C VAL A 115 -0.90 -0.21 -2.41
N ASP A 116 0.42 -0.25 -2.54
CA ASP A 116 1.11 0.05 -3.80
C ASP A 116 1.22 -1.18 -4.71
N ASP A 117 1.63 -0.94 -5.95
CA ASP A 117 2.03 -1.95 -6.94
C ASP A 117 0.97 -3.02 -7.26
N VAL A 118 -0.32 -2.65 -7.16
CA VAL A 118 -1.41 -3.61 -7.44
C VAL A 118 -1.71 -3.77 -8.94
N MET A 119 -1.08 -2.99 -9.82
CA MET A 119 -1.33 -3.00 -11.27
C MET A 119 -0.06 -3.35 -12.05
N PRO A 120 0.41 -4.62 -12.02
CA PRO A 120 1.61 -5.00 -12.75
C PRO A 120 1.44 -4.72 -14.25
N SER A 121 2.42 -4.00 -14.81
CA SER A 121 2.43 -3.55 -16.20
C SER A 121 2.67 -4.69 -17.19
N THR A 122 3.33 -5.76 -16.75
CA THR A 122 3.70 -6.90 -17.57
C THR A 122 3.64 -8.20 -16.78
N TYR A 123 3.67 -9.34 -17.47
CA TYR A 123 3.81 -10.64 -16.83
C TYR A 123 5.10 -10.74 -15.99
N ALA A 124 6.21 -10.20 -16.50
CA ALA A 124 7.47 -10.16 -15.73
C ALA A 124 7.32 -9.40 -14.41
N ALA A 125 6.67 -8.22 -14.46
CA ALA A 125 6.43 -7.39 -13.29
C ALA A 125 5.54 -8.08 -12.24
N SER A 126 4.67 -9.00 -12.65
CA SER A 126 3.71 -9.71 -11.78
C SER A 126 4.28 -10.94 -11.07
N LEU A 127 5.52 -11.33 -11.37
CA LEU A 127 6.14 -12.51 -10.77
C LEU A 127 6.52 -12.24 -9.30
N PRO A 128 6.19 -13.15 -8.36
CA PRO A 128 6.50 -12.94 -6.94
C PRO A 128 7.99 -13.03 -6.61
N ASP A 129 8.77 -13.69 -7.47
CA ASP A 129 10.23 -13.85 -7.32
C ASP A 129 10.96 -12.78 -8.16
N LEU A 130 11.70 -11.89 -7.51
CA LEU A 130 12.41 -10.79 -8.15
C LEU A 130 13.48 -11.26 -9.14
N ASP A 131 14.21 -12.35 -8.82
CA ASP A 131 15.28 -12.87 -9.69
C ASP A 131 14.67 -13.54 -10.92
N LEU A 132 13.56 -14.22 -10.77
CA LEU A 132 12.81 -14.78 -11.89
C LEU A 132 12.24 -13.67 -12.78
N SER A 133 11.66 -12.62 -12.18
CA SER A 133 11.17 -11.43 -12.89
C SER A 133 12.29 -10.81 -13.72
N ARG A 134 13.45 -10.54 -13.13
CA ARG A 134 14.62 -9.96 -13.82
C ARG A 134 15.10 -10.83 -14.98
N ARG A 135 15.24 -12.14 -14.77
CA ARG A 135 15.65 -13.08 -15.84
C ARG A 135 14.64 -13.13 -16.96
N PHE A 136 13.34 -13.09 -16.63
CA PHE A 136 12.27 -13.15 -17.64
C PHE A 136 12.26 -11.88 -18.49
N TRP A 137 12.31 -10.69 -17.90
CA TRP A 137 12.31 -9.47 -18.68
C TRP A 137 13.59 -9.29 -19.53
N GLN A 138 14.73 -9.74 -19.03
CA GLN A 138 15.97 -9.78 -19.82
C GLN A 138 15.84 -10.72 -21.03
N ALA A 139 15.32 -11.94 -20.82
CA ALA A 139 15.14 -12.92 -21.87
C ALA A 139 14.14 -12.49 -22.96
N THR A 140 13.15 -11.67 -22.58
CA THR A 140 12.10 -11.17 -23.51
C THR A 140 12.40 -9.79 -24.08
N ASN A 141 13.55 -9.19 -23.75
CA ASN A 141 13.91 -7.81 -24.11
C ASN A 141 12.79 -6.80 -23.75
N ASN A 142 12.10 -7.02 -22.65
CA ASN A 142 11.06 -6.10 -22.19
C ASN A 142 11.71 -4.80 -21.74
N PRO A 143 11.30 -3.62 -22.22
CA PRO A 143 11.86 -2.34 -21.79
C PRO A 143 11.46 -1.96 -20.35
N ASP A 144 10.38 -2.55 -19.81
CA ASP A 144 9.90 -2.28 -18.47
C ASP A 144 10.55 -3.25 -17.47
N GLY A 145 11.47 -2.74 -16.67
CA GLY A 145 12.17 -3.47 -15.60
C GLY A 145 11.50 -3.37 -14.24
N SER A 146 10.26 -2.87 -14.16
CA SER A 146 9.53 -2.78 -12.89
C SER A 146 9.26 -4.17 -12.31
N TRP A 147 9.18 -4.24 -10.99
CA TRP A 147 8.78 -5.44 -10.27
C TRP A 147 7.74 -5.08 -9.22
N MET A 148 6.54 -5.62 -9.38
CA MET A 148 5.38 -5.38 -8.52
C MET A 148 4.93 -6.65 -7.79
N GLY A 149 5.52 -7.79 -8.16
CA GLY A 149 5.17 -9.07 -7.58
C GLY A 149 3.72 -9.47 -7.79
N ASP A 150 3.20 -10.30 -6.90
CA ASP A 150 1.82 -10.77 -6.97
C ASP A 150 0.86 -10.02 -6.03
N VAL A 151 1.18 -8.77 -5.70
CA VAL A 151 0.36 -7.88 -4.85
C VAL A 151 -1.03 -7.65 -5.44
N TYR A 152 -1.19 -7.70 -6.77
CA TYR A 152 -2.48 -7.57 -7.45
C TYR A 152 -3.56 -8.54 -6.89
N ARG A 153 -3.18 -9.70 -6.38
CA ARG A 153 -4.08 -10.66 -5.74
C ARG A 153 -4.79 -10.08 -4.52
N LEU A 154 -4.15 -9.10 -3.88
CA LEU A 154 -4.71 -8.46 -2.69
C LEU A 154 -6.00 -7.70 -3.00
N VAL A 155 -6.13 -7.12 -4.19
CA VAL A 155 -7.37 -6.43 -4.59
C VAL A 155 -8.55 -7.39 -4.67
N PHE A 156 -8.34 -8.63 -5.13
CA PHE A 156 -9.37 -9.68 -5.09
C PHE A 156 -9.75 -10.06 -3.65
N PHE A 157 -8.77 -10.12 -2.75
CA PHE A 157 -9.03 -10.36 -1.33
C PHE A 157 -9.82 -9.20 -0.69
N ILE A 158 -9.43 -7.96 -0.97
CA ILE A 158 -10.13 -6.76 -0.50
C ILE A 158 -11.58 -6.76 -0.99
N ALA A 159 -11.79 -7.07 -2.28
CA ALA A 159 -13.11 -7.12 -2.87
C ALA A 159 -14.04 -8.14 -2.18
N ASP A 160 -13.52 -9.34 -1.90
CA ASP A 160 -14.31 -10.46 -1.41
C ASP A 160 -14.43 -10.50 0.12
N TYR A 161 -13.39 -10.11 0.86
CA TYR A 161 -13.30 -10.33 2.32
C TYR A 161 -13.35 -9.05 3.16
N MET A 162 -12.92 -7.89 2.63
CA MET A 162 -12.87 -6.66 3.41
C MET A 162 -14.10 -5.77 3.13
N THR A 163 -15.30 -6.33 3.28
CA THR A 163 -16.56 -5.63 2.98
C THR A 163 -16.88 -4.47 3.91
N SER A 164 -16.19 -4.35 5.06
CA SER A 164 -16.23 -3.17 5.94
C SER A 164 -15.46 -1.97 5.40
N PHE A 165 -14.71 -2.16 4.30
CA PHE A 165 -13.99 -1.11 3.60
C PHE A 165 -14.53 -0.91 2.19
N SER A 166 -14.66 0.34 1.77
CA SER A 166 -14.68 0.73 0.37
C SER A 166 -13.26 0.91 -0.12
N TYR A 167 -13.03 0.81 -1.43
CA TYR A 167 -11.73 1.00 -2.04
C TYR A 167 -11.85 1.51 -3.47
N ALA A 168 -10.79 2.15 -3.94
CA ALA A 168 -10.58 2.49 -5.36
C ALA A 168 -9.08 2.48 -5.66
N THR A 169 -8.74 2.20 -6.91
CA THR A 169 -7.35 2.15 -7.40
C THR A 169 -7.07 3.30 -8.35
N VAL A 170 -5.97 4.02 -8.10
CA VAL A 170 -5.53 5.18 -8.88
C VAL A 170 -5.10 4.75 -10.28
N THR A 171 -5.59 5.46 -11.31
CA THR A 171 -5.26 5.16 -12.72
C THR A 171 -3.98 5.82 -13.21
N GLU A 172 -3.48 6.86 -12.54
CA GLU A 172 -2.39 7.73 -13.03
C GLU A 172 -0.99 7.26 -12.64
N ASN A 173 -0.89 6.15 -11.90
CA ASN A 173 0.39 5.57 -11.48
C ASN A 173 0.37 4.02 -11.59
N HIS A 174 1.27 3.33 -10.86
CA HIS A 174 1.40 1.86 -10.86
C HIS A 174 0.25 1.13 -10.14
N GLY A 175 -0.84 1.83 -9.83
CA GLY A 175 -2.00 1.25 -9.18
C GLY A 175 -1.89 1.27 -7.66
N GLN A 176 -2.04 2.44 -7.06
CA GLN A 176 -2.24 2.56 -5.61
C GLN A 176 -3.70 2.29 -5.28
N THR A 177 -3.99 1.20 -4.57
CA THR A 177 -5.34 0.94 -4.04
C THR A 177 -5.51 1.61 -2.70
N ILE A 178 -6.48 2.51 -2.61
CA ILE A 178 -6.82 3.28 -1.41
C ILE A 178 -8.06 2.66 -0.79
N LEU A 179 -8.01 2.34 0.52
CA LEU A 179 -9.12 1.79 1.28
C LEU A 179 -9.54 2.75 2.40
N TRP A 180 -10.85 2.81 2.66
CA TRP A 180 -11.44 3.57 3.78
C TRP A 180 -12.61 2.81 4.40
N ARG A 181 -12.89 3.04 5.69
CA ARG A 181 -13.96 2.35 6.43
C ARG A 181 -15.34 2.85 6.03
N ASP A 182 -15.83 2.39 4.90
CA ASP A 182 -17.19 2.61 4.43
C ASP A 182 -17.71 1.26 3.90
N ALA A 183 -18.70 0.69 4.59
CA ALA A 183 -19.11 -0.68 4.33
C ALA A 183 -19.77 -0.82 2.95
N ARG A 184 -19.35 -1.84 2.22
CA ARG A 184 -19.95 -2.24 0.94
C ARG A 184 -20.97 -3.37 1.14
N ALA A 185 -21.93 -3.49 0.22
CA ALA A 185 -22.78 -4.67 0.16
C ALA A 185 -21.91 -5.94 -0.04
N ALA A 186 -22.17 -6.97 0.76
CA ALA A 186 -21.51 -8.25 0.56
C ALA A 186 -21.94 -8.85 -0.79
N THR A 187 -20.98 -9.32 -1.57
CA THR A 187 -21.26 -10.07 -2.80
C THR A 187 -21.67 -11.51 -2.45
N ALA A 188 -22.61 -12.08 -3.21
CA ALA A 188 -23.18 -13.41 -2.92
C ALA A 188 -22.18 -14.58 -3.06
N MET A 189 -21.04 -14.39 -3.74
CA MET A 189 -20.02 -15.42 -3.99
C MET A 189 -18.64 -14.84 -3.75
N SER A 190 -18.03 -15.21 -2.62
CA SER A 190 -16.62 -14.92 -2.35
C SER A 190 -15.73 -16.05 -2.84
N ARG A 191 -14.60 -15.73 -3.48
CA ARG A 191 -13.55 -16.69 -3.81
C ARG A 191 -12.96 -17.24 -2.51
N LYS A 192 -12.54 -18.51 -2.52
CA LYS A 192 -11.73 -19.02 -1.41
C LYS A 192 -10.36 -18.36 -1.41
N VAL A 193 -9.77 -18.17 -0.22
CA VAL A 193 -8.42 -17.56 -0.09
C VAL A 193 -7.38 -18.34 -0.90
N GLU A 194 -7.48 -19.70 -0.90
CA GLU A 194 -6.59 -20.55 -1.70
C GLU A 194 -6.75 -20.32 -3.21
N THR A 195 -7.94 -19.94 -3.66
CA THR A 195 -8.18 -19.58 -5.07
C THR A 195 -7.50 -18.23 -5.37
N ILE A 196 -7.68 -17.24 -4.49
CA ILE A 196 -7.05 -15.92 -4.64
C ILE A 196 -5.52 -16.05 -4.66
N ALA A 197 -4.94 -16.85 -3.75
CA ALA A 197 -3.50 -17.07 -3.68
C ALA A 197 -2.89 -17.73 -4.94
N ARG A 198 -3.74 -18.29 -5.82
CA ARG A 198 -3.34 -18.95 -7.08
C ARG A 198 -3.72 -18.19 -8.33
N LEU A 199 -4.34 -17.02 -8.20
CA LEU A 199 -4.65 -16.18 -9.37
C LEU A 199 -3.36 -15.82 -10.09
N GLU A 200 -3.40 -15.84 -11.41
CA GLU A 200 -2.28 -15.48 -12.26
C GLU A 200 -2.47 -14.08 -12.85
N TYR A 201 -1.44 -13.54 -13.47
CA TYR A 201 -1.49 -12.23 -14.11
C TYR A 201 -2.66 -12.09 -15.08
N VAL A 202 -2.98 -13.15 -15.82
CA VAL A 202 -4.12 -13.18 -16.74
C VAL A 202 -5.44 -12.92 -16.02
N ASP A 203 -5.60 -13.39 -14.79
CA ASP A 203 -6.83 -13.15 -14.01
C ASP A 203 -6.97 -11.68 -13.64
N ALA A 204 -5.86 -11.00 -13.34
CA ALA A 204 -5.87 -9.55 -13.10
C ALA A 204 -6.23 -8.76 -14.37
N VAL A 205 -5.73 -9.19 -15.52
CA VAL A 205 -6.05 -8.56 -16.82
C VAL A 205 -7.51 -8.78 -17.20
N MET A 206 -8.04 -9.98 -17.01
CA MET A 206 -9.42 -10.33 -17.36
C MET A 206 -10.45 -9.83 -16.35
N GLY A 207 -10.05 -9.72 -15.07
CA GLY A 207 -10.89 -9.22 -13.97
C GLY A 207 -10.63 -7.75 -13.61
N ARG A 208 -10.28 -6.94 -14.61
CA ARG A 208 -9.85 -5.54 -14.40
C ARG A 208 -10.89 -4.68 -13.66
N GLU A 209 -12.17 -5.00 -13.79
CA GLU A 209 -13.26 -4.30 -13.08
C GLU A 209 -13.17 -4.41 -11.57
N ILE A 210 -12.52 -5.47 -11.04
CA ILE A 210 -12.36 -5.69 -9.59
C ILE A 210 -11.46 -4.61 -8.98
N PHE A 211 -10.53 -4.05 -9.76
CA PHE A 211 -9.62 -3.01 -9.26
C PHE A 211 -10.32 -1.68 -8.98
N ASN A 212 -11.56 -1.49 -9.43
CA ASN A 212 -12.30 -0.23 -9.27
C ASN A 212 -11.43 0.99 -9.63
N LEU A 213 -10.89 0.97 -10.85
CA LEU A 213 -9.97 1.98 -11.36
C LEU A 213 -10.66 3.33 -11.49
N GLN A 214 -10.12 4.35 -10.85
CA GLN A 214 -10.64 5.71 -10.87
C GLN A 214 -9.52 6.74 -11.01
N PRO A 215 -9.76 7.87 -11.70
CA PRO A 215 -8.86 9.01 -11.60
C PRO A 215 -8.73 9.48 -10.15
N PHE A 216 -7.53 9.86 -9.73
CA PHE A 216 -7.30 10.26 -8.33
C PHE A 216 -8.19 11.42 -7.88
N ALA A 217 -8.48 12.39 -8.75
CA ALA A 217 -9.38 13.50 -8.42
C ALA A 217 -10.81 13.04 -8.05
N VAL A 218 -11.28 11.92 -8.63
CA VAL A 218 -12.59 11.32 -8.27
C VAL A 218 -12.48 10.66 -6.90
N ILE A 219 -11.42 9.90 -6.66
CA ILE A 219 -11.18 9.26 -5.35
C ILE A 219 -11.10 10.31 -4.25
N GLU A 220 -10.34 11.37 -4.46
CA GLU A 220 -10.17 12.45 -3.49
C GLU A 220 -11.50 13.13 -3.15
N SER A 221 -12.36 13.39 -4.15
CA SER A 221 -13.70 13.96 -3.90
C SER A 221 -14.56 13.02 -3.06
N VAL A 222 -14.57 11.71 -3.37
CA VAL A 222 -15.30 10.69 -2.60
C VAL A 222 -14.80 10.64 -1.15
N LEU A 223 -13.50 10.68 -0.94
CA LEU A 223 -12.90 10.66 0.40
C LEU A 223 -13.21 11.93 1.19
N ALA A 224 -13.18 13.11 0.57
CA ALA A 224 -13.55 14.38 1.21
C ALA A 224 -15.01 14.36 1.68
N GLU A 225 -15.94 13.90 0.84
CA GLU A 225 -17.34 13.74 1.20
C GLU A 225 -17.54 12.69 2.31
N TRP A 226 -16.87 11.54 2.21
CA TRP A 226 -16.95 10.51 3.23
C TRP A 226 -16.45 11.01 4.59
N ARG A 227 -15.30 11.70 4.62
CA ARG A 227 -14.76 12.29 5.85
C ARG A 227 -15.68 13.36 6.45
N GLY A 228 -16.36 14.15 5.62
CA GLY A 228 -17.34 15.13 6.09
C GLY A 228 -18.55 14.52 6.80
N ARG A 229 -18.73 13.19 6.73
CA ARG A 229 -19.80 12.42 7.43
C ARG A 229 -19.33 11.74 8.73
N GLN A 230 -18.00 11.76 9.03
CA GLN A 230 -17.43 11.19 10.25
C GLN A 230 -17.47 12.19 11.40
#